data_6781af15f1d91817130ca0f3741b2114
#
_entry.id   6781af15f1d91817130ca0f3741b2114
#
_cell.length_a   1.000
_cell.length_b   1.000
_cell.length_c   1.000
_cell.angle_alpha   90.00
_cell.angle_beta   90.00
_cell.angle_gamma   90.00
#
_symmetry.space_group_name_H-M   'P 1'
#
loop_
_entity.id
_entity.type
_entity.pdbx_description
1 polymer ?
#
loop_
_entity_poly.entity_id
_entity_poly.type
_entity_poly.pdbx_seq_one_letter_code
_entity_poly.pdbx_strand_id
1 'polypeptide(L)'
;MPLLAALLLWVLFGIEQGYGLDFSSWGILPRHLSGLKGIVTSPFIHGDLEHLANNTFPILVLGWCLVYFYPKVAGRVVLATWFIAGVWVWISARPNYHIGASGVIYGLAAFLFFSGVFRKQRSLMAISLFVVFLYGGMAWGVFPILPRVSWESHLWGAIVGVILAWMYRGVAPAHVPEPIVLEDEEDEEAPSSAPPRRLHVIYHYDPGDEAPEHPRTDLASDAEPWWSDHDHT
;
A
#
# COMPACT_ATOMS: atom_id res chain seq x y z
N MET A 1 1.77 8.94 -10.89
CA MET A 1 2.36 7.66 -11.32
C MET A 1 1.33 6.52 -11.47
N PRO A 2 0.56 6.09 -10.46
CA PRO A 2 -0.35 4.93 -10.61
C PRO A 2 -1.43 5.13 -11.68
N LEU A 3 -1.99 6.34 -11.78
CA LEU A 3 -2.97 6.68 -12.82
C LEU A 3 -2.40 6.57 -14.24
N LEU A 4 -1.17 7.03 -14.44
CA LEU A 4 -0.50 6.90 -15.74
C LEU A 4 -0.22 5.44 -16.09
N ALA A 5 0.15 4.62 -15.10
CA ALA A 5 0.31 3.18 -15.31
C ALA A 5 -1.02 2.53 -15.72
N ALA A 6 -2.10 2.78 -14.98
CA ALA A 6 -3.41 2.27 -15.32
C ALA A 6 -3.86 2.72 -16.72
N LEU A 7 -3.72 4.02 -17.03
CA LEU A 7 -4.06 4.55 -18.36
C LEU A 7 -3.27 3.85 -19.47
N LEU A 8 -1.98 3.62 -19.28
CA LEU A 8 -1.15 2.91 -20.25
C LEU A 8 -1.66 1.49 -20.51
N LEU A 9 -2.06 0.76 -19.46
CA LEU A 9 -2.64 -0.58 -19.62
C LEU A 9 -3.92 -0.55 -20.46
N TRP A 10 -4.81 0.41 -20.20
CA TRP A 10 -6.06 0.57 -20.95
C TRP A 10 -5.81 0.97 -22.40
N VAL A 11 -4.86 1.86 -22.66
CA VAL A 11 -4.49 2.26 -24.03
C VAL A 11 -3.91 1.08 -24.81
N LEU A 12 -2.99 0.32 -24.21
CA LEU A 12 -2.40 -0.85 -24.88
C LEU A 12 -3.43 -1.93 -25.15
N PHE A 13 -4.31 -2.22 -24.19
CA PHE A 13 -5.43 -3.16 -24.38
C PHE A 13 -6.40 -2.67 -25.47
N GLY A 14 -6.73 -1.36 -25.47
CA GLY A 14 -7.59 -0.77 -26.51
C GLY A 14 -6.98 -0.88 -27.91
N ILE A 15 -5.66 -0.69 -28.05
CA ILE A 15 -4.94 -0.90 -29.31
C ILE A 15 -5.01 -2.37 -29.73
N GLU A 16 -4.73 -3.29 -28.82
CA GLU A 16 -4.77 -4.74 -29.09
C GLU A 16 -6.15 -5.16 -29.61
N GLN A 17 -7.23 -4.78 -28.92
CA GLN A 17 -8.59 -5.11 -29.31
C GLN A 17 -9.06 -4.38 -30.58
N GLY A 18 -8.72 -3.09 -30.72
CA GLY A 18 -9.14 -2.26 -31.84
C GLY A 18 -8.53 -2.67 -33.18
N TYR A 19 -7.32 -3.21 -33.15
CA TYR A 19 -6.61 -3.69 -34.36
C TYR A 19 -6.63 -5.21 -34.49
N GLY A 20 -7.29 -5.96 -33.60
CA GLY A 20 -7.33 -7.42 -33.63
C GLY A 20 -5.93 -8.07 -33.46
N LEU A 21 -5.07 -7.45 -32.67
CA LEU A 21 -3.72 -7.93 -32.38
C LEU A 21 -3.75 -8.95 -31.25
N ASP A 22 -2.71 -9.80 -31.16
CA ASP A 22 -2.48 -10.72 -30.04
C ASP A 22 -1.07 -10.52 -29.49
N PHE A 23 -0.99 -9.88 -28.33
CA PHE A 23 0.28 -9.65 -27.62
C PHE A 23 0.62 -10.75 -26.61
N SER A 24 -0.15 -11.84 -26.52
CA SER A 24 0.10 -12.91 -25.54
C SER A 24 1.52 -13.49 -25.67
N SER A 25 2.06 -13.55 -26.88
CA SER A 25 3.43 -14.03 -27.16
C SER A 25 4.54 -13.10 -26.66
N TRP A 26 4.18 -11.90 -26.15
CA TRP A 26 5.08 -10.96 -25.49
C TRP A 26 5.09 -11.16 -23.96
N GLY A 27 4.31 -12.12 -23.45
CA GLY A 27 4.38 -12.58 -22.08
C GLY A 27 5.70 -13.30 -21.76
N ILE A 28 5.93 -13.56 -20.47
CA ILE A 28 7.05 -14.39 -20.03
C ILE A 28 6.79 -15.84 -20.43
N LEU A 29 7.64 -16.42 -21.27
CA LEU A 29 7.66 -17.86 -21.53
C LEU A 29 8.84 -18.48 -20.79
N PRO A 30 8.59 -19.25 -19.71
CA PRO A 30 9.64 -19.77 -18.85
C PRO A 30 10.64 -20.67 -19.58
N ARG A 31 11.92 -20.45 -19.31
CA ARG A 31 13.07 -21.20 -19.86
C ARG A 31 13.23 -21.14 -21.37
N HIS A 32 12.53 -20.24 -22.05
CA HIS A 32 12.71 -19.96 -23.47
C HIS A 32 13.31 -18.56 -23.65
N LEU A 33 14.31 -18.43 -24.53
CA LEU A 33 14.96 -17.15 -24.81
C LEU A 33 13.98 -16.12 -25.37
N SER A 34 13.00 -16.56 -26.18
CA SER A 34 11.93 -15.70 -26.69
C SER A 34 11.04 -15.11 -25.58
N GLY A 35 10.98 -15.76 -24.43
CA GLY A 35 10.21 -15.30 -23.26
C GLY A 35 10.92 -14.27 -22.39
N LEU A 36 12.22 -14.01 -22.61
CA LEU A 36 12.96 -12.99 -21.82
C LEU A 36 12.40 -11.58 -22.01
N LYS A 37 11.93 -11.25 -23.23
CA LYS A 37 11.25 -9.97 -23.48
C LYS A 37 10.04 -9.76 -22.56
N GLY A 38 9.37 -10.87 -22.21
CA GLY A 38 8.20 -10.85 -21.34
C GLY A 38 8.52 -10.37 -19.92
N ILE A 39 9.76 -10.43 -19.44
CA ILE A 39 10.15 -9.83 -18.16
C ILE A 39 9.86 -8.34 -18.15
N VAL A 40 10.02 -7.67 -19.30
CA VAL A 40 9.73 -6.24 -19.46
C VAL A 40 8.27 -6.00 -19.83
N THR A 41 7.73 -6.81 -20.73
CA THR A 41 6.45 -6.51 -21.40
C THR A 41 5.22 -7.13 -20.73
N SER A 42 5.38 -8.23 -19.99
CA SER A 42 4.24 -8.98 -19.42
C SER A 42 3.29 -8.17 -18.56
N PRO A 43 3.72 -7.20 -17.73
CA PRO A 43 2.77 -6.42 -16.90
C PRO A 43 1.82 -5.55 -17.71
N PHE A 44 2.13 -5.29 -18.97
CA PHE A 44 1.31 -4.44 -19.83
C PHE A 44 0.26 -5.22 -20.63
N ILE A 45 0.31 -6.55 -20.65
CA ILE A 45 -0.49 -7.41 -21.50
C ILE A 45 -1.60 -8.05 -20.65
N HIS A 46 -2.83 -8.01 -21.14
CA HIS A 46 -4.00 -8.57 -20.46
C HIS A 46 -4.83 -9.38 -21.45
N GLY A 47 -5.19 -10.62 -21.07
CA GLY A 47 -5.88 -11.54 -21.95
C GLY A 47 -7.34 -11.18 -22.23
N ASP A 48 -7.97 -10.44 -21.33
CA ASP A 48 -9.37 -10.03 -21.45
C ASP A 48 -9.67 -8.79 -20.59
N LEU A 49 -10.86 -8.23 -20.79
CA LEU A 49 -11.32 -7.02 -20.09
C LEU A 49 -11.45 -7.23 -18.58
N GLU A 50 -11.91 -8.42 -18.16
CA GLU A 50 -12.05 -8.74 -16.74
C GLU A 50 -10.68 -8.77 -16.06
N HIS A 51 -9.69 -9.40 -16.69
CA HIS A 51 -8.32 -9.43 -16.22
C HIS A 51 -7.73 -8.01 -16.07
N LEU A 52 -7.93 -7.16 -17.09
CA LEU A 52 -7.49 -5.76 -17.03
C LEU A 52 -8.17 -4.97 -15.90
N ALA A 53 -9.52 -5.08 -15.80
CA ALA A 53 -10.28 -4.40 -14.78
C ALA A 53 -9.87 -4.83 -13.36
N ASN A 54 -9.68 -6.13 -13.15
CA ASN A 54 -9.23 -6.71 -11.88
C ASN A 54 -7.82 -6.27 -11.47
N ASN A 55 -6.97 -5.87 -12.42
CA ASN A 55 -5.66 -5.28 -12.12
C ASN A 55 -5.72 -3.76 -11.89
N THR A 56 -6.67 -3.07 -12.51
CA THR A 56 -6.71 -1.59 -12.50
C THR A 56 -6.88 -1.01 -11.10
N PHE A 57 -7.88 -1.49 -10.36
CA PHE A 57 -8.14 -0.93 -9.03
C PHE A 57 -7.01 -1.20 -8.03
N PRO A 58 -6.45 -2.42 -7.91
CA PRO A 58 -5.29 -2.65 -7.04
C PRO A 58 -4.08 -1.80 -7.41
N ILE A 59 -3.79 -1.61 -8.70
CA ILE A 59 -2.70 -0.73 -9.14
C ILE A 59 -2.92 0.69 -8.64
N LEU A 60 -4.15 1.21 -8.76
CA LEU A 60 -4.48 2.55 -8.29
C LEU A 60 -4.33 2.62 -6.77
N VAL A 61 -5.02 1.79 -6.02
CA VAL A 61 -5.04 1.87 -4.55
C VAL A 61 -3.66 1.58 -3.95
N LEU A 62 -3.06 0.42 -4.26
CA LEU A 62 -1.77 0.05 -3.68
C LEU A 62 -0.63 0.94 -4.20
N GLY A 63 -0.69 1.34 -5.47
CA GLY A 63 0.27 2.27 -6.05
C GLY A 63 0.22 3.65 -5.39
N TRP A 64 -0.98 4.17 -5.08
CA TRP A 64 -1.12 5.44 -4.36
C TRP A 64 -0.66 5.31 -2.92
N CYS A 65 -1.05 4.23 -2.23
CA CYS A 65 -0.56 3.96 -0.88
C CYS A 65 0.97 3.88 -0.85
N LEU A 66 1.58 3.19 -1.82
CA LEU A 66 3.03 3.09 -1.90
C LEU A 66 3.69 4.46 -2.09
N VAL A 67 3.20 5.29 -3.02
CA VAL A 67 3.76 6.62 -3.27
C VAL A 67 3.51 7.56 -2.10
N TYR A 68 2.34 7.47 -1.46
CA TYR A 68 1.98 8.30 -0.33
C TYR A 68 2.81 7.97 0.92
N PHE A 69 2.87 6.70 1.29
CA PHE A 69 3.59 6.29 2.52
C PHE A 69 5.09 6.10 2.32
N TYR A 70 5.55 5.75 1.11
CA TYR A 70 6.95 5.42 0.83
C TYR A 70 7.53 6.14 -0.40
N PRO A 71 7.39 7.48 -0.52
CA PRO A 71 7.82 8.22 -1.73
C PRO A 71 9.30 7.99 -2.06
N LYS A 72 10.16 7.86 -1.04
CA LYS A 72 11.63 7.70 -1.21
C LYS A 72 12.02 6.37 -1.86
N VAL A 73 11.20 5.33 -1.73
CA VAL A 73 11.52 3.97 -2.21
C VAL A 73 10.49 3.41 -3.19
N ALA A 74 9.38 4.10 -3.42
CA ALA A 74 8.26 3.64 -4.25
C ALA A 74 8.71 3.13 -5.63
N GLY A 75 9.50 3.91 -6.36
CA GLY A 75 10.00 3.50 -7.67
C GLY A 75 10.89 2.27 -7.62
N ARG A 76 11.75 2.16 -6.59
CA ARG A 76 12.62 0.99 -6.39
C ARG A 76 11.80 -0.27 -6.08
N VAL A 77 10.76 -0.15 -5.26
CA VAL A 77 9.87 -1.26 -4.90
C VAL A 77 9.13 -1.76 -6.15
N VAL A 78 8.55 -0.86 -6.95
CA VAL A 78 7.86 -1.23 -8.19
C VAL A 78 8.82 -1.94 -9.15
N LEU A 79 9.96 -1.32 -9.45
CA LEU A 79 10.92 -1.85 -10.42
C LEU A 79 11.54 -3.18 -9.94
N ALA A 80 11.95 -3.26 -8.67
CA ALA A 80 12.52 -4.47 -8.11
C ALA A 80 11.50 -5.62 -8.13
N THR A 81 10.24 -5.37 -7.73
CA THR A 81 9.18 -6.37 -7.80
C THR A 81 8.96 -6.83 -9.24
N TRP A 82 8.83 -5.90 -10.17
CA TRP A 82 8.63 -6.21 -11.59
C TRP A 82 9.74 -7.11 -12.15
N PHE A 83 10.98 -6.64 -12.07
CA PHE A 83 12.09 -7.34 -12.72
C PHE A 83 12.50 -8.62 -11.98
N ILE A 84 12.61 -8.58 -10.65
CA ILE A 84 13.05 -9.74 -9.87
C ILE A 84 12.00 -10.85 -9.92
N ALA A 85 10.71 -10.52 -9.71
CA ALA A 85 9.66 -11.53 -9.85
C ALA A 85 9.57 -12.06 -11.27
N GLY A 86 9.69 -11.20 -12.29
CA GLY A 86 9.71 -11.61 -13.70
C GLY A 86 10.85 -12.59 -14.03
N VAL A 87 12.05 -12.36 -13.51
CA VAL A 87 13.19 -13.28 -13.64
C VAL A 87 12.89 -14.63 -12.98
N TRP A 88 12.35 -14.62 -11.76
CA TRP A 88 12.01 -15.86 -11.06
C TRP A 88 10.89 -16.64 -11.74
N VAL A 89 9.89 -15.95 -12.29
CA VAL A 89 8.85 -16.56 -13.14
C VAL A 89 9.49 -17.21 -14.36
N TRP A 90 10.39 -16.51 -15.04
CA TRP A 90 11.09 -17.07 -16.20
C TRP A 90 11.91 -18.32 -15.86
N ILE A 91 12.55 -18.37 -14.69
CA ILE A 91 13.36 -19.51 -14.25
C ILE A 91 12.48 -20.71 -13.88
N SER A 92 11.40 -20.51 -13.12
CA SER A 92 10.74 -21.56 -12.34
C SER A 92 9.31 -21.89 -12.71
N ALA A 93 8.59 -21.00 -13.44
CA ALA A 93 7.18 -21.20 -13.71
C ALA A 93 6.91 -22.30 -14.76
N ARG A 94 5.65 -22.74 -14.82
CA ARG A 94 5.18 -23.71 -15.83
C ARG A 94 5.32 -23.14 -17.26
N PRO A 95 5.43 -23.99 -18.31
CA PRO A 95 5.72 -23.57 -19.68
C PRO A 95 4.47 -23.01 -20.39
N ASN A 96 3.96 -21.89 -19.87
CA ASN A 96 2.87 -21.11 -20.47
C ASN A 96 3.30 -19.65 -20.56
N TYR A 97 2.62 -18.84 -21.39
CA TYR A 97 2.82 -17.41 -21.36
C TYR A 97 2.21 -16.81 -20.10
N HIS A 98 3.02 -16.11 -19.31
CA HIS A 98 2.60 -15.38 -18.14
C HIS A 98 2.47 -13.91 -18.50
N ILE A 99 1.26 -13.37 -18.35
CA ILE A 99 0.88 -11.98 -18.67
C ILE A 99 0.14 -11.34 -17.51
N GLY A 100 0.06 -10.02 -17.49
CA GLY A 100 -0.66 -9.23 -16.50
C GLY A 100 0.22 -8.56 -15.47
N ALA A 101 -0.28 -7.45 -14.91
CA ALA A 101 0.39 -6.67 -13.87
C ALA A 101 0.28 -7.29 -12.47
N SER A 102 -0.46 -8.39 -12.34
CA SER A 102 -0.82 -8.98 -11.05
C SER A 102 0.39 -9.38 -10.21
N GLY A 103 1.48 -9.86 -10.81
CA GLY A 103 2.73 -10.14 -10.07
C GLY A 103 3.27 -8.91 -9.34
N VAL A 104 3.24 -7.75 -9.98
CA VAL A 104 3.61 -6.47 -9.34
C VAL A 104 2.62 -6.13 -8.24
N ILE A 105 1.31 -6.26 -8.49
CA ILE A 105 0.24 -5.97 -7.52
C ILE A 105 0.43 -6.79 -6.24
N TYR A 106 0.67 -8.10 -6.36
CA TYR A 106 0.96 -8.96 -5.20
C TYR A 106 2.21 -8.53 -4.44
N GLY A 107 3.23 -8.07 -5.17
CA GLY A 107 4.43 -7.49 -4.55
C GLY A 107 4.16 -6.21 -3.79
N LEU A 108 3.36 -5.29 -4.34
CA LEU A 108 2.96 -4.07 -3.65
C LEU A 108 2.11 -4.37 -2.41
N ALA A 109 1.14 -5.28 -2.52
CA ALA A 109 0.29 -5.69 -1.40
C ALA A 109 1.14 -6.30 -0.28
N ALA A 110 2.04 -7.24 -0.62
CA ALA A 110 2.95 -7.86 0.34
C ALA A 110 3.92 -6.84 0.96
N PHE A 111 4.49 -5.93 0.15
CA PHE A 111 5.37 -4.87 0.66
C PHE A 111 4.66 -3.98 1.70
N LEU A 112 3.47 -3.47 1.37
CA LEU A 112 2.73 -2.59 2.27
C LEU A 112 2.30 -3.32 3.54
N PHE A 113 1.76 -4.54 3.40
CA PHE A 113 1.32 -5.33 4.54
C PHE A 113 2.48 -5.65 5.49
N PHE A 114 3.56 -6.25 4.98
CA PHE A 114 4.69 -6.65 5.80
C PHE A 114 5.52 -5.44 6.29
N SER A 115 5.53 -4.33 5.56
CA SER A 115 6.04 -3.07 6.08
C SER A 115 5.27 -2.60 7.31
N GLY A 116 3.94 -2.78 7.33
CA GLY A 116 3.11 -2.52 8.51
C GLY A 116 3.43 -3.48 9.66
N VAL A 117 3.55 -4.79 9.36
CA VAL A 117 3.89 -5.82 10.35
C VAL A 117 5.24 -5.53 11.00
N PHE A 118 6.30 -5.34 10.21
CA PHE A 118 7.66 -5.12 10.72
C PHE A 118 7.80 -3.83 11.53
N ARG A 119 6.93 -2.84 11.31
CA ARG A 119 6.88 -1.56 12.03
C ARG A 119 5.75 -1.48 13.06
N LYS A 120 4.95 -2.54 13.21
CA LYS A 120 3.75 -2.57 14.07
C LYS A 120 2.71 -1.49 13.71
N GLN A 121 2.66 -1.06 12.44
CA GLN A 121 1.73 -0.03 11.94
C GLN A 121 0.45 -0.67 11.37
N ARG A 122 -0.60 -0.67 12.17
CA ARG A 122 -1.87 -1.35 11.85
C ARG A 122 -2.57 -0.79 10.60
N SER A 123 -2.46 0.52 10.34
CA SER A 123 -3.09 1.17 9.18
C SER A 123 -2.60 0.62 7.85
N LEU A 124 -1.28 0.39 7.71
CA LEU A 124 -0.70 -0.16 6.48
C LEU A 124 -1.11 -1.62 6.25
N MET A 125 -1.21 -2.40 7.32
CA MET A 125 -1.71 -3.78 7.25
C MET A 125 -3.19 -3.81 6.83
N ALA A 126 -4.00 -2.93 7.43
CA ALA A 126 -5.43 -2.87 7.16
C ALA A 126 -5.73 -2.53 5.70
N ILE A 127 -5.01 -1.56 5.09
CA ILE A 127 -5.18 -1.19 3.68
C ILE A 127 -4.90 -2.38 2.77
N SER A 128 -3.79 -3.08 2.99
CA SER A 128 -3.44 -4.23 2.15
C SER A 128 -4.41 -5.39 2.31
N LEU A 129 -4.85 -5.68 3.54
CA LEU A 129 -5.88 -6.68 3.80
C LEU A 129 -7.22 -6.31 3.18
N PHE A 130 -7.59 -5.04 3.21
CA PHE A 130 -8.82 -4.55 2.58
C PHE A 130 -8.81 -4.79 1.07
N VAL A 131 -7.69 -4.51 0.39
CA VAL A 131 -7.57 -4.80 -1.05
C VAL A 131 -7.64 -6.29 -1.33
N VAL A 132 -6.94 -7.12 -0.55
CA VAL A 132 -7.00 -8.59 -0.68
C VAL A 132 -8.42 -9.09 -0.45
N PHE A 133 -9.14 -8.54 0.52
CA PHE A 133 -10.51 -8.90 0.83
C PHE A 133 -11.50 -8.50 -0.29
N LEU A 134 -11.41 -7.25 -0.77
CA LEU A 134 -12.27 -6.77 -1.87
C LEU A 134 -12.14 -7.63 -3.13
N TYR A 135 -10.96 -8.10 -3.40
CA TYR A 135 -10.66 -8.95 -4.55
C TYR A 135 -10.68 -10.43 -4.22
N GLY A 136 -11.36 -10.85 -3.16
CA GLY A 136 -11.63 -12.20 -2.64
C GLY A 136 -10.82 -13.39 -3.19
N GLY A 137 -10.51 -13.36 -4.48
CA GLY A 137 -9.64 -14.31 -5.16
C GLY A 137 -8.13 -14.04 -4.99
N MET A 138 -7.70 -12.84 -4.57
CA MET A 138 -6.26 -12.54 -4.47
C MET A 138 -5.55 -13.44 -3.46
N ALA A 139 -6.14 -13.71 -2.30
CA ALA A 139 -5.52 -14.59 -1.30
C ALA A 139 -5.28 -16.01 -1.86
N TRP A 140 -6.18 -16.48 -2.70
CA TRP A 140 -6.08 -17.81 -3.33
C TRP A 140 -5.23 -17.81 -4.61
N GLY A 141 -4.99 -16.64 -5.17
CA GLY A 141 -4.23 -16.49 -6.41
C GLY A 141 -2.76 -16.93 -6.32
N VAL A 142 -2.19 -17.09 -5.12
CA VAL A 142 -0.83 -17.62 -4.92
C VAL A 142 -0.77 -19.16 -4.94
N PHE A 143 -1.93 -19.83 -5.01
CA PHE A 143 -2.01 -21.28 -5.04
C PHE A 143 -2.37 -21.79 -6.44
N PRO A 144 -1.95 -23.00 -6.82
CA PRO A 144 -2.23 -23.60 -8.13
C PRO A 144 -3.67 -24.13 -8.25
N ILE A 145 -4.66 -23.34 -7.85
CA ILE A 145 -6.07 -23.73 -7.79
C ILE A 145 -6.79 -23.37 -9.09
N LEU A 146 -6.42 -22.22 -9.70
CA LEU A 146 -7.09 -21.70 -10.89
C LEU A 146 -6.22 -21.94 -12.14
N PRO A 147 -6.69 -22.75 -13.12
CA PRO A 147 -5.86 -23.17 -14.26
C PRO A 147 -5.35 -22.04 -15.15
N ARG A 148 -6.12 -20.94 -15.26
CA ARG A 148 -5.82 -19.78 -16.13
C ARG A 148 -5.07 -18.66 -15.41
N VAL A 149 -4.79 -18.81 -14.11
CA VAL A 149 -4.10 -17.80 -13.30
C VAL A 149 -2.63 -18.13 -13.24
N SER A 150 -1.79 -17.13 -13.40
CA SER A 150 -0.33 -17.23 -13.19
C SER A 150 -0.02 -17.12 -11.70
N TRP A 151 -0.35 -18.17 -10.94
CA TRP A 151 -0.08 -18.21 -9.50
C TRP A 151 1.40 -18.05 -9.17
N GLU A 152 2.27 -18.47 -10.08
CA GLU A 152 3.73 -18.33 -9.96
C GLU A 152 4.15 -16.86 -9.94
N SER A 153 3.55 -16.04 -10.83
CA SER A 153 3.82 -14.59 -10.84
C SER A 153 3.34 -13.93 -9.55
N HIS A 154 2.20 -14.35 -9.03
CA HIS A 154 1.65 -13.87 -7.76
C HIS A 154 2.56 -14.24 -6.59
N LEU A 155 2.97 -15.50 -6.51
CA LEU A 155 3.85 -16.01 -5.46
C LEU A 155 5.20 -15.28 -5.46
N TRP A 156 5.86 -15.20 -6.63
CA TRP A 156 7.16 -14.52 -6.72
C TRP A 156 7.03 -13.03 -6.45
N GLY A 157 5.95 -12.39 -6.93
CA GLY A 157 5.65 -11.01 -6.58
C GLY A 157 5.55 -10.81 -5.08
N ALA A 158 4.75 -11.62 -4.40
CA ALA A 158 4.57 -11.57 -2.96
C ALA A 158 5.89 -11.79 -2.20
N ILE A 159 6.68 -12.80 -2.57
CA ILE A 159 7.99 -13.09 -1.95
C ILE A 159 8.92 -11.88 -2.08
N VAL A 160 9.04 -11.32 -3.27
CA VAL A 160 9.87 -10.12 -3.50
C VAL A 160 9.36 -8.95 -2.66
N GLY A 161 8.04 -8.74 -2.59
CA GLY A 161 7.44 -7.72 -1.75
C GLY A 161 7.80 -7.85 -0.26
N VAL A 162 7.75 -9.07 0.28
CA VAL A 162 8.17 -9.35 1.67
C VAL A 162 9.65 -9.03 1.89
N ILE A 163 10.51 -9.48 0.97
CA ILE A 163 11.96 -9.22 1.06
C ILE A 163 12.24 -7.71 1.04
N LEU A 164 11.59 -6.98 0.13
CA LEU A 164 11.74 -5.53 0.04
C LEU A 164 11.22 -4.82 1.31
N ALA A 165 10.10 -5.29 1.88
CA ALA A 165 9.59 -4.75 3.14
C ALA A 165 10.60 -4.93 4.30
N TRP A 166 11.27 -6.08 4.35
CA TRP A 166 12.32 -6.32 5.32
C TRP A 166 13.58 -5.48 5.05
N MET A 167 14.01 -5.36 3.79
CA MET A 167 15.17 -4.54 3.41
C MET A 167 14.96 -3.06 3.72
N TYR A 168 13.76 -2.54 3.46
CA TYR A 168 13.42 -1.14 3.69
C TYR A 168 12.79 -0.86 5.06
N ARG A 169 12.83 -1.80 6.01
CA ARG A 169 12.24 -1.62 7.34
C ARG A 169 12.80 -0.41 8.13
N GLY A 170 14.01 0.04 7.80
CA GLY A 170 14.61 1.25 8.38
C GLY A 170 14.15 2.56 7.72
N VAL A 171 13.42 2.51 6.60
CA VAL A 171 12.90 3.72 5.94
C VAL A 171 11.55 4.05 6.56
N ALA A 172 11.49 5.14 7.33
CA ALA A 172 10.23 5.60 7.92
C ALA A 172 9.21 5.95 6.82
N PRO A 173 7.94 5.53 6.97
CA PRO A 173 6.88 5.96 6.08
C PRO A 173 6.61 7.45 6.27
N ALA A 174 6.29 8.15 5.17
CA ALA A 174 5.80 9.52 5.23
C ALA A 174 4.35 9.53 5.75
N HIS A 175 3.92 10.65 6.30
CA HIS A 175 2.54 10.90 6.72
C HIS A 175 1.96 9.93 7.79
N VAL A 176 2.80 9.18 8.45
CA VAL A 176 2.39 8.38 9.61
C VAL A 176 2.99 9.04 10.85
N PRO A 177 2.19 9.47 11.83
CA PRO A 177 2.71 10.01 13.09
C PRO A 177 3.64 8.99 13.74
N GLU A 178 4.77 9.45 14.23
CA GLU A 178 5.60 8.59 15.09
C GLU A 178 4.78 8.19 16.32
N PRO A 179 4.87 6.93 16.78
CA PRO A 179 4.23 6.55 18.02
C PRO A 179 4.78 7.44 19.13
N ILE A 180 3.88 8.12 19.84
CA ILE A 180 4.26 8.82 21.06
C ILE A 180 4.74 7.74 22.02
N VAL A 181 6.04 7.62 22.17
CA VAL A 181 6.64 6.85 23.27
C VAL A 181 6.40 7.71 24.49
N LEU A 182 5.41 7.36 25.28
CA LEU A 182 5.36 7.85 26.66
C LEU A 182 6.58 7.21 27.30
N GLU A 183 7.64 7.97 27.54
CA GLU A 183 8.67 7.56 28.46
C GLU A 183 7.95 7.36 29.78
N ASP A 184 7.84 6.11 30.23
CA ASP A 184 7.46 5.80 31.59
C ASP A 184 8.54 6.50 32.43
N GLU A 185 8.22 7.69 32.99
CA GLU A 185 9.03 8.28 34.04
C GLU A 185 9.17 7.18 35.06
N GLU A 186 10.39 6.65 35.18
CA GLU A 186 10.73 5.66 36.21
C GLU A 186 10.06 6.14 37.51
N ASP A 187 9.18 5.29 38.02
CA ASP A 187 8.48 5.54 39.27
C ASP A 187 9.51 5.80 40.37
N GLU A 188 9.95 7.07 40.50
CA GLU A 188 10.39 7.53 41.81
C GLU A 188 9.20 7.30 42.71
N GLU A 189 9.35 6.37 43.65
CA GLU A 189 8.33 5.98 44.61
C GLU A 189 7.62 7.23 45.16
N ALA A 190 6.48 7.57 44.50
CA ALA A 190 5.67 8.67 44.96
C ALA A 190 5.05 8.29 46.28
N PRO A 191 5.19 9.11 47.33
CA PRO A 191 4.59 8.83 48.63
C PRO A 191 3.12 8.58 48.47
N SER A 192 2.58 7.55 49.13
CA SER A 192 1.21 7.01 49.08
C SER A 192 0.07 8.03 49.34
N SER A 193 0.34 9.33 49.44
CA SER A 193 -0.58 10.42 49.70
C SER A 193 -0.74 11.44 48.57
N ALA A 194 -0.17 11.16 47.37
CA ALA A 194 -0.30 12.11 46.26
C ALA A 194 -1.70 12.05 45.61
N PRO A 195 -2.32 13.19 45.29
CA PRO A 195 -3.61 13.21 44.58
C PRO A 195 -3.42 12.61 43.14
N PRO A 196 -4.51 12.05 42.56
CA PRO A 196 -4.44 11.40 41.26
C PRO A 196 -3.86 12.37 40.20
N ARG A 197 -2.79 11.92 39.51
CA ARG A 197 -2.15 12.69 38.44
C ARG A 197 -3.17 13.00 37.35
N ARG A 198 -3.37 14.27 37.07
CA ARG A 198 -4.13 14.69 35.89
C ARG A 198 -3.27 14.59 34.66
N LEU A 199 -3.70 13.80 33.69
CA LEU A 199 -3.07 13.73 32.38
C LEU A 199 -3.19 15.10 31.70
N HIS A 200 -2.08 15.82 31.54
CA HIS A 200 -2.02 17.00 30.69
C HIS A 200 -1.58 16.56 29.30
N VAL A 201 -2.52 16.51 28.36
CA VAL A 201 -2.20 16.29 26.95
C VAL A 201 -1.82 17.64 26.36
N ILE A 202 -0.52 17.85 26.13
CA ILE A 202 -0.01 19.04 25.44
C ILE A 202 0.08 18.70 23.97
N TYR A 203 -0.77 19.32 23.16
CA TYR A 203 -0.65 19.26 21.70
C TYR A 203 0.37 20.32 21.27
N HIS A 204 1.52 19.91 20.79
CA HIS A 204 2.41 20.80 20.03
C HIS A 204 1.86 20.93 18.61
N TYR A 205 1.18 22.04 18.35
CA TYR A 205 0.79 22.43 17.01
C TYR A 205 1.96 23.22 16.40
N ASP A 206 2.51 22.71 15.31
CA ASP A 206 3.51 23.45 14.52
C ASP A 206 2.76 24.33 13.51
N PRO A 207 2.77 25.66 13.62
CA PRO A 207 2.04 26.56 12.75
C PRO A 207 2.68 26.76 11.36
N GLY A 208 3.60 25.87 10.94
CA GLY A 208 4.29 25.93 9.66
C GLY A 208 3.41 25.66 8.43
N ASP A 209 2.20 25.08 8.58
CA ASP A 209 1.24 24.93 7.51
C ASP A 209 0.11 25.94 7.72
N GLU A 210 -0.08 26.84 6.76
CA GLU A 210 -1.04 27.95 6.74
C GLU A 210 -2.40 27.58 7.32
N ALA A 211 -2.71 28.10 8.52
CA ALA A 211 -4.03 28.01 9.10
C ALA A 211 -4.99 28.87 8.23
N PRO A 212 -6.15 28.34 7.83
CA PRO A 212 -7.17 29.19 7.21
C PRO A 212 -7.57 30.28 8.19
N GLU A 213 -7.55 31.55 7.73
CA GLU A 213 -8.04 32.69 8.49
C GLU A 213 -9.50 32.47 8.85
N HIS A 214 -9.76 32.10 10.10
CA HIS A 214 -11.10 32.19 10.65
C HIS A 214 -11.38 33.65 10.98
N PRO A 215 -12.49 34.23 10.50
CA PRO A 215 -12.89 35.56 10.86
C PRO A 215 -13.13 35.58 12.38
N ARG A 216 -12.46 36.50 13.08
CA ARG A 216 -12.73 36.79 14.50
C ARG A 216 -14.17 37.28 14.61
N THR A 217 -15.06 36.47 15.13
CA THR A 217 -16.31 36.96 15.66
C THR A 217 -16.02 37.46 17.07
N ASP A 218 -15.96 38.78 17.20
CA ASP A 218 -16.01 39.47 18.48
C ASP A 218 -17.38 39.21 19.09
N LEU A 219 -17.48 38.15 19.88
CA LEU A 219 -18.60 37.98 20.79
C LEU A 219 -18.17 38.47 22.15
N ALA A 220 -18.73 39.64 22.48
CA ALA A 220 -18.61 40.33 23.73
C ALA A 220 -18.88 39.37 24.91
N SER A 221 -18.03 39.54 25.92
CA SER A 221 -18.20 39.18 27.29
C SER A 221 -19.59 39.61 27.80
N ASP A 222 -20.46 38.69 28.14
CA ASP A 222 -21.51 38.86 29.19
C ASP A 222 -22.26 37.51 29.30
N ALA A 223 -21.62 36.52 29.86
CA ALA A 223 -22.27 35.31 30.35
C ALA A 223 -21.76 35.01 31.74
N GLU A 224 -22.57 35.30 32.71
CA GLU A 224 -22.41 34.86 34.11
C GLU A 224 -22.30 33.33 34.17
N PRO A 225 -21.44 32.79 35.05
CA PRO A 225 -21.27 31.35 35.15
C PRO A 225 -22.51 30.69 35.78
N TRP A 226 -23.05 29.71 35.09
CA TRP A 226 -24.27 28.93 35.44
C TRP A 226 -24.16 28.12 36.77
N TRP A 227 -23.07 28.19 37.52
CA TRP A 227 -22.86 27.45 38.78
C TRP A 227 -23.03 28.32 40.03
N SER A 228 -23.51 29.59 39.95
CA SER A 228 -23.56 30.52 41.08
C SER A 228 -24.84 30.47 41.96
N ASP A 229 -25.83 29.62 41.66
CA ASP A 229 -27.04 29.49 42.46
C ASP A 229 -27.33 28.05 42.84
N HIS A 230 -26.72 27.55 43.90
CA HIS A 230 -27.25 26.51 44.77
C HIS A 230 -26.47 26.46 46.09
N ASP A 231 -26.71 27.47 46.92
CA ASP A 231 -26.64 27.34 48.37
C ASP A 231 -27.78 28.16 48.97
N HIS A 232 -28.67 27.47 49.65
CA HIS A 232 -29.63 27.84 50.67
C HIS A 232 -31.01 27.20 50.43
N THR A 233 -31.27 26.09 51.06
CA THR A 233 -32.13 25.74 52.18
C THR A 233 -32.23 24.25 52.36
#